data_865a1d86597211d219bda177e0d1a718
#
_entry.id   865a1d86597211d219bda177e0d1a718
#
_cell.length_a   1.000
_cell.length_b   1.000
_cell.length_c   1.000
_cell.angle_alpha   90.00
_cell.angle_beta   90.00
_cell.angle_gamma   90.00
#
_symmetry.space_group_name_H-M   'P 1'
#
loop_
_entity.id
_entity.type
_entity.pdbx_description
1 polymer ?
#
loop_
_entity_poly.entity_id
_entity_poly.type
_entity_poly.pdbx_seq_one_letter_code
_entity_poly.pdbx_strand_id
1 'polypeptide(L)'
;MSAKQELPTRTVQFPQVADLPSPYLLFLGDTTHSGYAKTAFGLRDWARERCIGEWSCEGATVTVDLPRLTPKEACARGARALVIGVANIGGIIGDHWIPSLIEALESGLDIIGGTHTRLNDIPLLKGVAERCGRRLIDVRTPPVKIPIASGRRRSGKRLLTVGTDCALGKKYSALALARAFAGRGVNVDFRATGQTGILIAGRGIPMDAVVADFEAGAAEMLSPDSPADHWDVIEGQGSLFHPAYAAVSLGLLHGSQPDVIVVCHEPGRAHVMGYPDYPMPDIAETIDLNLRLGRRTNPAIRCAGVSLNTSGRDESAANRLLAAESARCGLPVADPMRGGAEFERLVDACLA
;
A
#
# COMPACT_ATOMS: atom_id res chain seq x y z
N MET A 1 -46.21 -22.14 -10.97
CA MET A 1 -45.69 -20.90 -10.36
C MET A 1 -44.50 -21.29 -9.50
N SER A 2 -43.29 -21.15 -10.06
CA SER A 2 -42.04 -21.53 -9.36
C SER A 2 -41.51 -20.30 -8.64
N ALA A 3 -41.41 -20.38 -7.32
CA ALA A 3 -40.83 -19.33 -6.49
C ALA A 3 -39.33 -19.20 -6.81
N LYS A 4 -38.92 -18.08 -7.34
CA LYS A 4 -37.51 -17.68 -7.44
C LYS A 4 -36.99 -17.47 -6.01
N GLN A 5 -36.17 -18.39 -5.54
CA GLN A 5 -35.39 -18.25 -4.32
C GLN A 5 -34.32 -17.17 -4.59
N GLU A 6 -34.54 -15.97 -4.07
CA GLU A 6 -33.51 -14.92 -4.00
C GLU A 6 -32.39 -15.41 -3.10
N LEU A 7 -31.21 -15.56 -3.67
CA LEU A 7 -29.99 -15.81 -2.90
C LEU A 7 -29.74 -14.60 -1.98
N PRO A 8 -29.48 -14.83 -0.68
CA PRO A 8 -29.17 -13.71 0.22
C PRO A 8 -27.93 -13.02 -0.27
N THR A 9 -28.02 -11.73 -0.55
CA THR A 9 -26.90 -10.80 -0.75
C THR A 9 -26.05 -10.80 0.54
N ARG A 10 -25.10 -11.73 0.62
CA ARG A 10 -24.03 -11.63 1.62
C ARG A 10 -23.19 -10.42 1.24
N THR A 11 -23.43 -9.32 1.91
CA THR A 11 -22.47 -8.22 2.00
C THR A 11 -21.20 -8.82 2.61
N VAL A 12 -20.19 -9.08 1.78
CA VAL A 12 -18.91 -9.58 2.25
C VAL A 12 -18.31 -8.47 3.09
N GLN A 13 -18.37 -8.63 4.42
CA GLN A 13 -17.70 -7.72 5.33
C GLN A 13 -16.19 -7.91 5.12
N PHE A 14 -15.55 -6.91 4.50
CA PHE A 14 -14.11 -6.80 4.49
C PHE A 14 -13.57 -6.80 5.92
N PRO A 15 -12.42 -7.43 6.16
CA PRO A 15 -11.71 -7.23 7.39
C PRO A 15 -11.37 -5.73 7.49
N GLN A 16 -12.17 -5.01 8.27
CA GLN A 16 -11.83 -3.65 8.66
C GLN A 16 -10.66 -3.77 9.63
N VAL A 17 -9.57 -3.07 9.34
CA VAL A 17 -8.66 -2.66 10.40
C VAL A 17 -9.51 -1.87 11.39
N ALA A 18 -9.26 -2.05 12.69
CA ALA A 18 -9.95 -1.34 13.74
C ALA A 18 -10.22 0.11 13.34
N ASP A 19 -11.41 0.63 13.67
CA ASP A 19 -11.83 2.01 13.38
C ASP A 19 -10.66 2.99 13.56
N LEU A 20 -10.20 3.58 12.46
CA LEU A 20 -9.07 4.50 12.43
C LEU A 20 -9.57 5.93 12.67
N PRO A 21 -9.45 6.44 13.90
CA PRO A 21 -9.98 7.76 14.27
C PRO A 21 -9.19 8.87 13.57
N SER A 22 -9.83 9.61 12.69
CA SER A 22 -9.27 10.81 12.04
C SER A 22 -10.00 12.08 12.53
N PRO A 23 -9.43 13.28 12.42
CA PRO A 23 -8.18 13.65 11.73
C PRO A 23 -6.90 13.23 12.44
N TYR A 24 -5.78 13.19 11.67
CA TYR A 24 -4.47 12.74 12.12
C TYR A 24 -3.48 13.89 12.36
N LEU A 25 -2.65 13.76 13.39
CA LEU A 25 -1.35 14.41 13.50
C LEU A 25 -0.29 13.43 13.01
N LEU A 26 0.51 13.78 11.99
CA LEU A 26 1.55 12.92 11.46
C LEU A 26 2.84 13.08 12.25
N PHE A 27 3.31 12.02 12.89
CA PHE A 27 4.57 12.02 13.64
C PHE A 27 5.72 11.59 12.75
N LEU A 28 6.73 12.45 12.64
CA LEU A 28 7.90 12.23 11.79
C LEU A 28 9.14 11.78 12.59
N GLY A 29 9.01 11.61 13.91
CA GLY A 29 10.13 11.26 14.77
C GLY A 29 11.27 12.28 14.64
N ASP A 30 12.49 11.79 14.64
CA ASP A 30 13.73 12.54 14.42
C ASP A 30 14.30 12.34 13.01
N THR A 31 13.47 11.96 12.03
CA THR A 31 13.98 11.56 10.72
C THR A 31 14.61 12.71 9.94
N THR A 32 15.80 12.46 9.41
CA THR A 32 16.56 13.37 8.55
C THR A 32 16.53 12.94 7.08
N HIS A 33 15.92 11.79 6.76
CA HIS A 33 15.87 11.25 5.41
C HIS A 33 14.42 11.04 4.95
N SER A 34 14.01 11.73 3.88
CA SER A 34 12.64 11.68 3.33
C SER A 34 12.17 10.28 2.97
N GLY A 35 13.08 9.40 2.57
CA GLY A 35 12.79 7.99 2.26
C GLY A 35 12.20 7.20 3.43
N TYR A 36 12.38 7.64 4.67
CA TYR A 36 11.77 7.02 5.84
C TYR A 36 10.37 7.56 6.16
N ALA A 37 10.02 8.77 5.71
CA ALA A 37 8.70 9.37 5.94
C ALA A 37 7.61 8.91 4.94
N LYS A 38 7.77 7.72 4.35
CA LYS A 38 6.88 7.17 3.29
C LYS A 38 5.41 7.12 3.68
N THR A 39 5.12 6.83 4.94
CA THR A 39 3.75 6.76 5.44
C THR A 39 3.14 8.14 5.53
N ALA A 40 3.90 9.11 6.06
CA ALA A 40 3.44 10.49 6.16
C ALA A 40 3.23 11.13 4.77
N PHE A 41 4.19 10.96 3.85
CA PHE A 41 4.02 11.41 2.46
C PHE A 41 2.81 10.74 1.79
N GLY A 42 2.64 9.44 1.98
CA GLY A 42 1.49 8.72 1.42
C GLY A 42 0.15 9.25 1.92
N LEU A 43 0.03 9.53 3.21
CA LEU A 43 -1.18 10.12 3.79
C LEU A 43 -1.42 11.56 3.29
N ARG A 44 -0.35 12.38 3.24
CA ARG A 44 -0.45 13.73 2.67
C ARG A 44 -0.97 13.73 1.23
N ASP A 45 -0.48 12.80 0.39
CA ASP A 45 -0.76 12.79 -1.04
C ASP A 45 -2.13 12.16 -1.38
N TRP A 46 -2.61 11.21 -0.57
CA TRP A 46 -3.78 10.40 -0.90
C TRP A 46 -4.94 10.49 0.09
N ALA A 47 -4.72 11.06 1.27
CA ALA A 47 -5.71 11.26 2.33
C ALA A 47 -5.50 12.59 3.07
N ARG A 48 -5.17 13.64 2.30
CA ARG A 48 -4.81 14.97 2.83
C ARG A 48 -5.89 15.55 3.74
N GLU A 49 -7.15 15.30 3.40
CA GLU A 49 -8.32 15.73 4.17
C GLU A 49 -8.38 15.13 5.58
N ARG A 50 -7.67 14.03 5.81
CA ARG A 50 -7.55 13.39 7.13
C ARG A 50 -6.35 13.88 7.93
N CYS A 51 -5.47 14.72 7.37
CA CYS A 51 -4.23 15.16 8.00
C CYS A 51 -4.34 16.62 8.42
N ILE A 52 -4.25 16.89 9.72
CA ILE A 52 -4.40 18.24 10.27
C ILE A 52 -3.05 18.95 10.47
N GLY A 53 -1.98 18.18 10.65
CA GLY A 53 -0.65 18.73 10.89
C GLY A 53 0.42 17.65 10.93
N GLU A 54 1.65 18.10 11.13
CA GLU A 54 2.82 17.27 11.38
C GLU A 54 3.48 17.63 12.70
N TRP A 55 4.17 16.68 13.29
CA TRP A 55 4.96 16.86 14.49
C TRP A 55 6.23 16.01 14.45
N SER A 56 7.32 16.55 14.94
CA SER A 56 8.62 15.88 14.93
C SER A 56 9.41 16.15 16.21
N CYS A 57 10.32 15.23 16.52
CA CYS A 57 11.31 15.42 17.58
C CYS A 57 12.37 16.44 17.18
N GLU A 58 13.16 16.87 18.16
CA GLU A 58 14.35 17.68 17.91
C GLU A 58 15.32 16.94 16.98
N GLY A 59 15.99 17.70 16.10
CA GLY A 59 16.92 17.16 15.10
C GLY A 59 16.30 16.67 13.80
N ALA A 60 14.96 16.55 13.70
CA ALA A 60 14.30 16.20 12.45
C ALA A 60 14.48 17.30 11.40
N THR A 61 14.78 16.90 10.16
CA THR A 61 14.91 17.82 9.02
C THR A 61 13.84 17.60 7.95
N VAL A 62 13.08 16.49 8.03
CA VAL A 62 12.02 16.16 7.08
C VAL A 62 10.73 16.85 7.49
N THR A 63 10.03 17.42 6.50
CA THR A 63 8.66 17.92 6.61
C THR A 63 7.82 17.32 5.50
N VAL A 64 6.52 17.21 5.73
CA VAL A 64 5.53 16.83 4.71
C VAL A 64 4.64 18.01 4.32
N ASP A 65 5.10 19.22 4.60
CA ASP A 65 4.45 20.50 4.26
C ASP A 65 3.02 20.63 4.85
N LEU A 66 2.86 20.15 6.08
CA LEU A 66 1.69 20.35 6.89
C LEU A 66 1.96 21.40 8.00
N PRO A 67 0.92 22.00 8.59
CA PRO A 67 1.11 22.84 9.78
C PRO A 67 1.84 22.07 10.88
N ARG A 68 2.91 22.64 11.41
CA ARG A 68 3.60 22.08 12.58
C ARG A 68 2.76 22.35 13.82
N LEU A 69 2.39 21.28 14.52
CA LEU A 69 1.53 21.33 15.70
C LEU A 69 2.09 20.42 16.78
N THR A 70 2.05 20.88 18.02
CA THR A 70 2.19 19.99 19.18
C THR A 70 0.98 19.07 19.31
N PRO A 71 1.06 17.94 20.01
CA PRO A 71 -0.09 17.07 20.27
C PRO A 71 -1.28 17.82 20.89
N LYS A 72 -1.01 18.73 21.83
CA LYS A 72 -2.03 19.55 22.48
C LYS A 72 -2.74 20.50 21.50
N GLU A 73 -1.99 21.18 20.64
CA GLU A 73 -2.55 22.08 19.61
C GLU A 73 -3.36 21.27 18.58
N ALA A 74 -2.85 20.12 18.17
CA ALA A 74 -3.55 19.24 17.22
C ALA A 74 -4.88 18.72 17.82
N CYS A 75 -4.88 18.28 19.07
CA CYS A 75 -6.09 17.88 19.79
C CYS A 75 -7.10 19.03 19.89
N ALA A 76 -6.65 20.24 20.23
CA ALA A 76 -7.50 21.45 20.30
C ALA A 76 -8.11 21.80 18.92
N ARG A 77 -7.46 21.42 17.81
CA ARG A 77 -7.97 21.56 16.42
C ARG A 77 -8.77 20.37 15.94
N GLY A 78 -9.06 19.39 16.80
CA GLY A 78 -9.92 18.26 16.51
C GLY A 78 -9.18 17.01 16.01
N ALA A 79 -7.85 16.94 16.09
CA ALA A 79 -7.14 15.68 15.85
C ALA A 79 -7.61 14.60 16.83
N ARG A 80 -7.75 13.38 16.33
CA ARG A 80 -8.20 12.23 17.12
C ARG A 80 -7.10 11.19 17.32
N ALA A 81 -6.11 11.17 16.43
CA ALA A 81 -4.98 10.25 16.55
C ALA A 81 -3.68 10.89 16.06
N LEU A 82 -2.59 10.43 16.65
CA LEU A 82 -1.24 10.59 16.11
C LEU A 82 -0.91 9.34 15.30
N VAL A 83 -0.47 9.52 14.05
CA VAL A 83 0.00 8.44 13.18
C VAL A 83 1.52 8.47 13.10
N ILE A 84 2.19 7.36 13.42
CA ILE A 84 3.62 7.22 13.18
C ILE A 84 3.84 7.19 11.66
N GLY A 85 4.31 8.33 11.12
CA GLY A 85 4.48 8.58 9.70
C GLY A 85 5.80 8.05 9.13
N VAL A 86 6.63 7.46 9.97
CA VAL A 86 7.98 6.98 9.65
C VAL A 86 7.98 5.46 9.51
N ALA A 87 8.74 4.98 8.53
CA ALA A 87 9.04 3.57 8.31
C ALA A 87 10.57 3.44 8.16
N ASN A 88 11.26 3.46 9.29
CA ASN A 88 12.71 3.29 9.38
C ASN A 88 13.14 1.84 9.10
N ILE A 89 14.45 1.62 8.98
CA ILE A 89 15.02 0.27 8.81
C ILE A 89 14.63 -0.59 10.01
N GLY A 90 14.08 -1.78 9.73
CA GLY A 90 13.58 -2.69 10.78
C GLY A 90 12.23 -2.31 11.36
N GLY A 91 11.63 -1.16 10.99
CA GLY A 91 10.33 -0.74 11.47
C GLY A 91 10.24 -0.64 13.00
N ILE A 92 11.26 -0.04 13.62
CA ILE A 92 11.45 -0.01 15.08
C ILE A 92 10.90 1.29 15.65
N ILE A 93 10.24 1.22 16.80
CA ILE A 93 9.92 2.37 17.63
C ILE A 93 11.11 2.57 18.59
N GLY A 94 11.86 3.64 18.42
CA GLY A 94 13.02 3.94 19.26
C GLY A 94 12.60 4.45 20.65
N ASP A 95 13.38 4.10 21.67
CA ASP A 95 13.12 4.52 23.06
C ASP A 95 13.02 6.04 23.21
N HIS A 96 13.78 6.78 22.41
CA HIS A 96 13.77 8.26 22.39
C HIS A 96 12.47 8.86 21.85
N TRP A 97 11.62 8.08 21.14
CA TRP A 97 10.27 8.53 20.74
C TRP A 97 9.22 8.34 21.83
N ILE A 98 9.49 7.48 22.83
CA ILE A 98 8.50 7.15 23.87
C ILE A 98 7.97 8.38 24.61
N PRO A 99 8.79 9.35 25.03
CA PRO A 99 8.28 10.58 25.67
C PRO A 99 7.28 11.33 24.80
N SER A 100 7.56 11.44 23.48
CA SER A 100 6.66 12.11 22.53
C SER A 100 5.34 11.34 22.37
N LEU A 101 5.40 10.01 22.29
CA LEU A 101 4.18 9.20 22.20
C LEU A 101 3.33 9.29 23.48
N ILE A 102 3.97 9.38 24.65
CA ILE A 102 3.28 9.62 25.92
C ILE A 102 2.60 10.99 25.92
N GLU A 103 3.29 12.05 25.49
CA GLU A 103 2.71 13.38 25.37
C GLU A 103 1.46 13.40 24.49
N ALA A 104 1.47 12.64 23.38
CA ALA A 104 0.30 12.50 22.50
C ALA A 104 -0.89 11.83 23.19
N LEU A 105 -0.65 10.74 23.94
CA LEU A 105 -1.68 10.05 24.73
C LEU A 105 -2.29 10.96 25.80
N GLU A 106 -1.43 11.65 26.53
CA GLU A 106 -1.84 12.59 27.60
C GLU A 106 -2.57 13.83 27.05
N SER A 107 -2.28 14.20 25.79
CA SER A 107 -3.00 15.25 25.08
C SER A 107 -4.38 14.81 24.56
N GLY A 108 -4.73 13.52 24.67
CA GLY A 108 -6.02 12.99 24.26
C GLY A 108 -6.06 12.36 22.88
N LEU A 109 -4.90 12.04 22.26
CA LEU A 109 -4.81 11.38 20.97
C LEU A 109 -4.66 9.87 21.14
N ASP A 110 -5.33 9.09 20.29
CA ASP A 110 -4.98 7.70 20.07
C ASP A 110 -3.65 7.62 19.30
N ILE A 111 -2.90 6.51 19.38
CA ILE A 111 -1.70 6.33 18.58
C ILE A 111 -1.93 5.22 17.56
N ILE A 112 -1.57 5.49 16.32
CA ILE A 112 -1.64 4.53 15.22
C ILE A 112 -0.22 4.27 14.71
N GLY A 113 0.20 3.00 14.72
CA GLY A 113 1.49 2.53 14.23
C GLY A 113 1.35 1.45 13.17
N GLY A 114 2.27 1.46 12.21
CA GLY A 114 2.42 0.41 11.21
C GLY A 114 3.86 -0.12 11.18
N THR A 115 4.60 0.05 12.25
CA THR A 115 5.96 -0.46 12.48
C THR A 115 5.95 -1.97 12.74
N HIS A 116 7.13 -2.63 12.65
CA HIS A 116 7.26 -4.02 13.09
C HIS A 116 7.21 -4.13 14.61
N THR A 117 7.78 -3.15 15.33
CA THR A 117 7.54 -3.01 16.78
C THR A 117 6.09 -2.63 17.00
N ARG A 118 5.34 -3.45 17.71
CA ARG A 118 3.93 -3.20 18.03
C ARG A 118 3.83 -2.24 19.20
N LEU A 119 2.97 -1.24 19.10
CA LEU A 119 2.67 -0.29 20.18
C LEU A 119 2.21 -1.01 21.45
N ASN A 120 1.36 -2.04 21.27
CA ASN A 120 0.80 -2.82 22.35
C ASN A 120 1.80 -3.72 23.10
N ASP A 121 2.99 -3.95 22.50
CA ASP A 121 4.07 -4.73 23.12
C ASP A 121 5.01 -3.83 23.95
N ILE A 122 4.78 -2.52 24.00
CA ILE A 122 5.55 -1.56 24.83
C ILE A 122 4.78 -1.29 26.14
N PRO A 123 5.18 -1.91 27.26
CA PRO A 123 4.40 -1.87 28.51
C PRO A 123 4.12 -0.45 29.01
N LEU A 124 5.09 0.46 28.85
CA LEU A 124 4.96 1.84 29.28
C LEU A 124 3.87 2.59 28.50
N LEU A 125 3.86 2.46 27.17
CA LEU A 125 2.81 3.07 26.33
C LEU A 125 1.43 2.48 26.64
N LYS A 126 1.36 1.16 26.82
CA LYS A 126 0.11 0.47 27.16
C LYS A 126 -0.48 0.99 28.47
N GLY A 127 0.35 1.10 29.52
CA GLY A 127 -0.09 1.60 30.80
C GLY A 127 -0.55 3.07 30.76
N VAL A 128 0.13 3.92 29.96
CA VAL A 128 -0.32 5.31 29.78
C VAL A 128 -1.61 5.37 28.98
N ALA A 129 -1.74 4.62 27.90
CA ALA A 129 -2.94 4.59 27.08
C ALA A 129 -4.18 4.16 27.90
N GLU A 130 -4.04 3.12 28.74
CA GLU A 130 -5.10 2.67 29.64
C GLU A 130 -5.52 3.75 30.64
N ARG A 131 -4.55 4.44 31.28
CA ARG A 131 -4.84 5.54 32.22
C ARG A 131 -5.53 6.74 31.56
N CYS A 132 -5.15 7.05 30.31
CA CYS A 132 -5.71 8.18 29.56
C CYS A 132 -7.00 7.83 28.83
N GLY A 133 -7.43 6.54 28.83
CA GLY A 133 -8.57 6.07 28.05
C GLY A 133 -8.35 6.22 26.55
N ARG A 134 -7.09 6.04 26.07
CA ARG A 134 -6.68 6.13 24.67
C ARG A 134 -6.34 4.76 24.12
N ARG A 135 -6.34 4.64 22.77
CA ARG A 135 -6.07 3.39 22.07
C ARG A 135 -4.68 3.37 21.46
N LEU A 136 -4.05 2.21 21.47
CA LEU A 136 -2.88 1.90 20.66
C LEU A 136 -3.34 0.99 19.51
N ILE A 137 -3.21 1.45 18.28
CA ILE A 137 -3.75 0.78 17.09
C ILE A 137 -2.59 0.36 16.20
N ASP A 138 -2.30 -0.95 16.16
CA ASP A 138 -1.28 -1.56 15.33
C ASP A 138 -1.90 -2.02 14.00
N VAL A 139 -1.80 -1.20 12.93
CA VAL A 139 -2.41 -1.51 11.62
C VAL A 139 -1.72 -2.68 10.91
N ARG A 140 -0.55 -3.10 11.38
CA ARG A 140 0.17 -4.28 10.87
C ARG A 140 -0.23 -5.58 11.57
N THR A 141 -1.42 -5.62 12.13
CA THR A 141 -1.99 -6.82 12.73
C THR A 141 -2.94 -7.49 11.74
N PRO A 142 -2.60 -8.67 11.22
CA PRO A 142 -3.49 -9.38 10.30
C PRO A 142 -4.74 -9.90 11.02
N PRO A 143 -5.82 -10.22 10.29
CA PRO A 143 -7.01 -10.85 10.87
C PRO A 143 -6.67 -12.12 11.66
N VAL A 144 -7.39 -12.36 12.76
CA VAL A 144 -7.15 -13.49 13.68
C VAL A 144 -7.37 -14.85 12.97
N LYS A 145 -8.28 -14.90 12.00
CA LYS A 145 -8.62 -16.14 11.27
C LYS A 145 -8.46 -15.90 9.78
N ILE A 146 -7.39 -16.43 9.24
CA ILE A 146 -7.14 -16.46 7.79
C ILE A 146 -7.22 -17.93 7.36
N PRO A 147 -8.08 -18.30 6.40
CA PRO A 147 -8.14 -19.66 5.88
C PRO A 147 -6.95 -19.97 4.98
N ILE A 148 -6.65 -21.24 4.78
CA ILE A 148 -5.83 -21.69 3.66
C ILE A 148 -6.57 -21.32 2.37
N ALA A 149 -5.84 -20.87 1.34
CA ALA A 149 -6.41 -20.53 0.05
C ALA A 149 -7.20 -21.70 -0.55
N SER A 150 -8.36 -21.39 -1.08
CA SER A 150 -9.20 -22.37 -1.76
C SER A 150 -8.72 -22.69 -3.17
N GLY A 151 -7.97 -21.78 -3.80
CA GLY A 151 -7.59 -21.84 -5.21
C GLY A 151 -8.75 -21.68 -6.18
N ARG A 152 -9.98 -21.53 -5.69
CA ARG A 152 -11.19 -21.38 -6.50
C ARG A 152 -11.15 -20.05 -7.27
N ARG A 153 -11.47 -20.09 -8.55
CA ARG A 153 -11.66 -18.87 -9.34
C ARG A 153 -12.84 -18.07 -8.80
N ARG A 154 -12.61 -16.79 -8.57
CA ARG A 154 -13.62 -15.85 -8.06
C ARG A 154 -14.15 -14.96 -9.18
N SER A 155 -15.39 -14.52 -9.06
CA SER A 155 -16.02 -13.54 -9.96
C SER A 155 -15.48 -12.13 -9.71
N GLY A 156 -15.74 -11.21 -10.63
CA GLY A 156 -15.14 -9.88 -10.69
C GLY A 156 -13.76 -9.89 -11.35
N LYS A 157 -13.19 -8.71 -11.56
CA LYS A 157 -11.90 -8.49 -12.23
C LYS A 157 -10.86 -8.01 -11.23
N ARG A 158 -9.59 -8.34 -11.47
CA ARG A 158 -8.48 -8.02 -10.56
C ARG A 158 -7.28 -7.50 -11.32
N LEU A 159 -6.77 -6.36 -10.86
CA LEU A 159 -5.50 -5.81 -11.28
C LEU A 159 -4.53 -5.86 -10.10
N LEU A 160 -3.34 -6.40 -10.30
CA LEU A 160 -2.26 -6.40 -9.31
C LEU A 160 -1.08 -5.58 -9.82
N THR A 161 -0.61 -4.62 -9.03
CA THR A 161 0.68 -3.99 -9.30
C THR A 161 1.81 -4.89 -8.82
N VAL A 162 2.72 -5.25 -9.70
CA VAL A 162 3.94 -6.02 -9.38
C VAL A 162 5.16 -5.14 -9.62
N GLY A 163 6.37 -5.59 -9.34
CA GLY A 163 7.53 -4.74 -9.56
C GLY A 163 8.84 -5.48 -9.64
N THR A 164 9.84 -4.81 -10.22
CA THR A 164 11.21 -5.29 -10.29
C THR A 164 11.88 -5.35 -8.92
N ASP A 165 11.43 -4.51 -7.95
CA ASP A 165 11.97 -4.45 -6.59
C ASP A 165 10.95 -3.88 -5.61
N CYS A 166 11.36 -3.63 -4.36
CA CYS A 166 10.63 -2.89 -3.33
C CYS A 166 10.74 -1.36 -3.56
N ALA A 167 9.81 -0.61 -2.97
CA ALA A 167 9.82 0.86 -2.93
C ALA A 167 9.92 1.57 -4.31
N LEU A 168 9.35 0.98 -5.36
CA LEU A 168 9.32 1.51 -6.73
C LEU A 168 8.05 2.33 -7.06
N GLY A 169 7.08 2.38 -6.13
CA GLY A 169 5.82 3.09 -6.36
C GLY A 169 4.59 2.22 -6.57
N LYS A 170 4.62 0.88 -6.34
CA LYS A 170 3.47 -0.04 -6.52
C LYS A 170 2.17 0.47 -5.90
N LYS A 171 2.25 0.94 -4.65
CA LYS A 171 1.12 1.55 -3.94
C LYS A 171 0.56 2.78 -4.68
N TYR A 172 1.44 3.70 -5.09
CA TYR A 172 1.04 4.92 -5.80
C TYR A 172 0.41 4.58 -7.15
N SER A 173 1.00 3.63 -7.88
CA SER A 173 0.45 3.15 -9.16
C SER A 173 -0.95 2.53 -8.97
N ALA A 174 -1.13 1.67 -7.96
CA ALA A 174 -2.42 1.07 -7.67
C ALA A 174 -3.48 2.12 -7.29
N LEU A 175 -3.13 3.09 -6.44
CA LEU A 175 -4.03 4.20 -6.06
C LEU A 175 -4.39 5.08 -7.27
N ALA A 176 -3.42 5.41 -8.13
CA ALA A 176 -3.66 6.21 -9.32
C ALA A 176 -4.56 5.48 -10.32
N LEU A 177 -4.31 4.20 -10.56
CA LEU A 177 -5.15 3.36 -11.42
C LEU A 177 -6.58 3.22 -10.88
N ALA A 178 -6.73 2.95 -9.58
CA ALA A 178 -8.05 2.89 -8.96
C ALA A 178 -8.81 4.22 -9.07
N ARG A 179 -8.12 5.35 -8.86
CA ARG A 179 -8.71 6.69 -9.04
C ARG A 179 -9.10 6.95 -10.50
N ALA A 180 -8.28 6.56 -11.46
CA ALA A 180 -8.58 6.71 -12.89
C ALA A 180 -9.76 5.84 -13.31
N PHE A 181 -9.84 4.60 -12.83
CA PHE A 181 -11.00 3.72 -13.05
C PHE A 181 -12.28 4.34 -12.51
N ALA A 182 -12.27 4.79 -11.26
CA ALA A 182 -13.41 5.48 -10.66
C ALA A 182 -13.82 6.74 -11.44
N GLY A 183 -12.85 7.53 -11.90
CA GLY A 183 -13.08 8.73 -12.72
C GLY A 183 -13.73 8.42 -14.07
N ARG A 184 -13.61 7.19 -14.57
CA ARG A 184 -14.28 6.69 -15.78
C ARG A 184 -15.60 5.99 -15.48
N GLY A 185 -16.10 6.03 -14.25
CA GLY A 185 -17.34 5.39 -13.82
C GLY A 185 -17.26 3.87 -13.68
N VAL A 186 -16.04 3.31 -13.63
CA VAL A 186 -15.84 1.87 -13.39
C VAL A 186 -16.11 1.57 -11.91
N ASN A 187 -16.85 0.50 -11.64
CA ASN A 187 -17.06 -0.01 -10.30
C ASN A 187 -15.73 -0.61 -9.78
N VAL A 188 -15.05 0.08 -8.87
CA VAL A 188 -13.69 -0.27 -8.47
C VAL A 188 -13.44 -0.04 -6.99
N ASP A 189 -12.66 -0.94 -6.39
CA ASP A 189 -12.10 -0.80 -5.05
C ASP A 189 -10.56 -0.89 -5.09
N PHE A 190 -9.90 -0.02 -4.33
CA PHE A 190 -8.50 -0.18 -4.00
C PHE A 190 -8.35 -1.16 -2.84
N ARG A 191 -7.50 -2.18 -3.02
CA ARG A 191 -7.22 -3.23 -2.04
C ARG A 191 -5.85 -3.04 -1.43
N ALA A 192 -5.82 -2.52 -0.21
CA ALA A 192 -4.57 -2.24 0.50
C ALA A 192 -3.96 -3.51 1.10
N THR A 193 -2.64 -3.67 0.92
CA THR A 193 -1.86 -4.82 1.38
C THR A 193 -0.71 -4.43 2.31
N GLY A 194 -0.40 -3.13 2.39
CA GLY A 194 0.65 -2.57 3.24
C GLY A 194 0.12 -1.48 4.16
N GLN A 195 0.86 -1.19 5.22
CA GLN A 195 0.46 -0.26 6.28
C GLN A 195 -0.03 1.10 5.77
N THR A 196 0.69 1.71 4.84
CA THR A 196 0.31 3.04 4.33
C THR A 196 -0.96 2.97 3.49
N GLY A 197 -1.10 1.95 2.65
CA GLY A 197 -2.33 1.72 1.87
C GLY A 197 -3.53 1.51 2.78
N ILE A 198 -3.37 0.74 3.87
CA ILE A 198 -4.41 0.50 4.88
C ILE A 198 -4.82 1.82 5.56
N LEU A 199 -3.86 2.66 5.95
CA LEU A 199 -4.14 3.97 6.55
C LEU A 199 -4.89 4.91 5.59
N ILE A 200 -4.58 4.86 4.29
CA ILE A 200 -5.26 5.64 3.25
C ILE A 200 -6.68 5.12 3.03
N ALA A 201 -6.83 3.81 2.83
CA ALA A 201 -8.12 3.19 2.51
C ALA A 201 -9.04 3.00 3.73
N GLY A 202 -8.49 3.00 4.96
CA GLY A 202 -9.21 2.65 6.19
C GLY A 202 -9.50 1.16 6.33
N ARG A 203 -9.03 0.32 5.40
CA ARG A 203 -9.26 -1.13 5.34
C ARG A 203 -8.15 -1.82 4.55
N GLY A 204 -7.94 -3.12 4.78
CA GLY A 204 -6.94 -3.93 4.06
C GLY A 204 -6.40 -5.05 4.94
N ILE A 205 -5.44 -5.80 4.39
CA ILE A 205 -4.73 -6.86 5.11
C ILE A 205 -3.23 -6.60 4.98
N PRO A 206 -2.48 -6.48 6.09
CA PRO A 206 -1.03 -6.32 6.05
C PRO A 206 -0.39 -7.65 5.63
N MET A 207 -0.20 -7.86 4.32
CA MET A 207 0.25 -9.13 3.76
C MET A 207 1.61 -9.56 4.29
N ASP A 208 2.50 -8.61 4.54
CA ASP A 208 3.84 -8.85 5.07
C ASP A 208 3.88 -9.27 6.57
N ALA A 209 2.73 -9.29 7.23
CA ALA A 209 2.57 -9.79 8.59
C ALA A 209 1.76 -11.10 8.66
N VAL A 210 1.34 -11.63 7.52
CA VAL A 210 0.63 -12.90 7.44
C VAL A 210 1.62 -14.06 7.45
N VAL A 211 1.30 -15.12 8.18
CA VAL A 211 2.09 -16.37 8.15
C VAL A 211 2.03 -16.96 6.74
N ALA A 212 3.17 -17.42 6.21
CA ALA A 212 3.35 -17.84 4.82
C ALA A 212 2.28 -18.83 4.31
N ASP A 213 1.90 -19.81 5.12
CA ASP A 213 0.86 -20.81 4.79
C ASP A 213 -0.52 -20.20 4.50
N PHE A 214 -0.77 -18.99 4.98
CA PHE A 214 -2.04 -18.29 4.87
C PHE A 214 -2.00 -17.07 3.94
N GLU A 215 -0.85 -16.72 3.35
CA GLU A 215 -0.74 -15.53 2.49
C GLU A 215 -1.71 -15.55 1.30
N ALA A 216 -1.76 -16.67 0.57
CA ALA A 216 -2.70 -16.79 -0.53
C ALA A 216 -4.16 -16.74 -0.06
N GLY A 217 -4.47 -17.31 1.11
CA GLY A 217 -5.79 -17.21 1.74
C GLY A 217 -6.17 -15.79 2.15
N ALA A 218 -5.20 -15.03 2.67
CA ALA A 218 -5.37 -13.62 2.98
C ALA A 218 -5.67 -12.79 1.72
N ALA A 219 -4.98 -13.09 0.61
CA ALA A 219 -5.24 -12.44 -0.68
C ALA A 219 -6.62 -12.80 -1.25
N GLU A 220 -7.11 -14.03 -1.05
CA GLU A 220 -8.50 -14.40 -1.36
C GLU A 220 -9.51 -13.62 -0.52
N MET A 221 -9.27 -13.48 0.79
CA MET A 221 -10.12 -12.67 1.67
C MET A 221 -10.12 -11.20 1.27
N LEU A 222 -8.98 -10.67 0.86
CA LEU A 222 -8.81 -9.27 0.45
C LEU A 222 -9.60 -8.96 -0.82
N SER A 223 -9.73 -9.91 -1.74
CA SER A 223 -10.39 -9.78 -3.04
C SER A 223 -11.39 -10.91 -3.24
N PRO A 224 -12.56 -10.87 -2.57
CA PRO A 224 -13.59 -11.91 -2.64
C PRO A 224 -14.33 -11.90 -3.98
N ASP A 225 -15.33 -12.79 -4.11
CA ASP A 225 -16.29 -12.72 -5.22
C ASP A 225 -16.97 -11.35 -5.24
N SER A 226 -17.11 -10.80 -6.43
CA SER A 226 -17.72 -9.49 -6.68
C SER A 226 -18.50 -9.49 -7.99
N PRO A 227 -19.34 -8.47 -8.29
CA PRO A 227 -20.02 -8.36 -9.58
C PRO A 227 -19.03 -8.44 -10.75
N ALA A 228 -19.49 -8.93 -11.90
CA ALA A 228 -18.62 -9.17 -13.07
C ALA A 228 -17.97 -7.90 -13.63
N ASP A 229 -18.59 -6.75 -13.40
CA ASP A 229 -18.11 -5.41 -13.80
C ASP A 229 -17.23 -4.74 -12.74
N HIS A 230 -17.11 -5.34 -11.55
CA HIS A 230 -16.31 -4.80 -10.47
C HIS A 230 -14.82 -5.10 -10.66
N TRP A 231 -13.98 -4.13 -10.32
CA TRP A 231 -12.54 -4.25 -10.31
C TRP A 231 -11.96 -4.10 -8.89
N ASP A 232 -11.13 -5.06 -8.51
CA ASP A 232 -10.22 -4.91 -7.40
C ASP A 232 -8.85 -4.46 -7.93
N VAL A 233 -8.40 -3.26 -7.58
CA VAL A 233 -7.04 -2.79 -7.85
C VAL A 233 -6.19 -3.03 -6.61
N ILE A 234 -5.30 -4.01 -6.69
CA ILE A 234 -4.59 -4.57 -5.55
C ILE A 234 -3.18 -3.98 -5.47
N GLU A 235 -2.84 -3.43 -4.30
CA GLU A 235 -1.49 -2.97 -3.99
C GLU A 235 -0.53 -4.16 -3.95
N GLY A 236 0.53 -4.12 -4.77
CA GLY A 236 1.57 -5.15 -4.76
C GLY A 236 2.57 -4.97 -3.63
N GLN A 237 3.13 -6.08 -3.19
CA GLN A 237 4.18 -6.17 -2.17
C GLN A 237 5.44 -6.83 -2.73
N GLY A 238 6.62 -6.46 -2.20
CA GLY A 238 7.88 -7.10 -2.56
C GLY A 238 8.20 -7.13 -4.06
N SER A 239 8.92 -8.15 -4.45
CA SER A 239 9.22 -8.55 -5.84
C SER A 239 9.59 -10.02 -5.85
N LEU A 240 9.24 -10.77 -6.89
CA LEU A 240 9.64 -12.17 -7.06
C LEU A 240 11.15 -12.36 -7.18
N PHE A 241 11.89 -11.31 -7.51
CA PHE A 241 13.36 -11.31 -7.59
C PHE A 241 14.04 -10.86 -6.30
N HIS A 242 13.28 -10.40 -5.31
CA HIS A 242 13.88 -9.88 -4.08
C HIS A 242 14.29 -11.03 -3.14
N PRO A 243 15.56 -11.11 -2.70
CA PRO A 243 16.06 -12.22 -1.87
C PRO A 243 15.25 -12.45 -0.58
N ALA A 244 14.73 -11.39 0.03
CA ALA A 244 13.99 -11.46 1.29
C ALA A 244 12.47 -11.44 1.14
N TYR A 245 11.92 -10.84 0.05
CA TYR A 245 10.50 -10.53 -0.03
C TYR A 245 9.78 -11.18 -1.24
N ALA A 246 10.38 -12.21 -1.83
CA ALA A 246 9.76 -12.96 -2.93
C ALA A 246 8.51 -13.74 -2.47
N ALA A 247 8.52 -14.27 -1.25
CA ALA A 247 7.43 -15.09 -0.72
C ALA A 247 6.09 -14.32 -0.69
N VAL A 248 6.06 -13.12 -0.09
CA VAL A 248 4.83 -12.31 -0.03
C VAL A 248 4.33 -11.92 -1.43
N SER A 249 5.25 -11.68 -2.39
CA SER A 249 4.88 -11.40 -3.78
C SER A 249 4.19 -12.60 -4.43
N LEU A 250 4.69 -13.81 -4.21
CA LEU A 250 4.14 -15.05 -4.76
C LEU A 250 2.78 -15.39 -4.12
N GLY A 251 2.68 -15.32 -2.80
CA GLY A 251 1.44 -15.56 -2.07
C GLY A 251 0.33 -14.62 -2.52
N LEU A 252 0.65 -13.33 -2.68
CA LEU A 252 -0.28 -12.31 -3.17
C LEU A 252 -0.68 -12.57 -4.63
N LEU A 253 0.26 -12.89 -5.53
CA LEU A 253 -0.01 -13.22 -6.93
C LEU A 253 -0.94 -14.43 -7.06
N HIS A 254 -0.65 -15.52 -6.35
CA HIS A 254 -1.45 -16.74 -6.41
C HIS A 254 -2.83 -16.56 -5.79
N GLY A 255 -2.91 -15.94 -4.62
CA GLY A 255 -4.19 -15.77 -3.91
C GLY A 255 -5.09 -14.74 -4.54
N SER A 256 -4.57 -13.65 -5.09
CA SER A 256 -5.39 -12.64 -5.77
C SER A 256 -5.88 -13.07 -7.15
N GLN A 257 -5.18 -13.99 -7.84
CA GLN A 257 -5.54 -14.50 -9.17
C GLN A 257 -5.82 -13.36 -10.19
N PRO A 258 -4.89 -12.40 -10.38
CA PRO A 258 -5.17 -11.19 -11.16
C PRO A 258 -5.44 -11.52 -12.63
N ASP A 259 -6.36 -10.77 -13.24
CA ASP A 259 -6.60 -10.78 -14.70
C ASP A 259 -5.55 -9.93 -15.40
N VAL A 260 -5.11 -8.87 -14.71
CA VAL A 260 -4.17 -7.88 -15.22
C VAL A 260 -3.06 -7.62 -14.22
N ILE A 261 -1.82 -7.54 -14.70
CA ILE A 261 -0.71 -6.98 -13.94
C ILE A 261 -0.20 -5.70 -14.59
N VAL A 262 0.29 -4.78 -13.75
CA VAL A 262 1.08 -3.61 -14.15
C VAL A 262 2.43 -3.70 -13.44
N VAL A 263 3.52 -3.69 -14.21
CA VAL A 263 4.88 -3.79 -13.66
C VAL A 263 5.38 -2.40 -13.27
N CYS A 264 5.77 -2.21 -12.01
CA CYS A 264 6.38 -0.98 -11.51
C CYS A 264 7.90 -1.09 -11.56
N HIS A 265 8.57 -0.04 -12.02
CA HIS A 265 10.02 0.03 -12.13
C HIS A 265 10.54 1.44 -11.84
N GLU A 266 11.73 1.54 -11.29
CA GLU A 266 12.46 2.79 -11.08
C GLU A 266 13.73 2.79 -11.94
N PRO A 267 13.76 3.58 -13.00
CA PRO A 267 14.88 3.62 -13.94
C PRO A 267 16.16 4.16 -13.30
N GLY A 268 17.27 3.46 -13.55
CA GLY A 268 18.59 3.85 -13.05
C GLY A 268 18.98 3.23 -11.72
N ARG A 269 18.10 2.45 -11.10
CA ARG A 269 18.46 1.63 -9.95
C ARG A 269 19.21 0.39 -10.45
N ALA A 270 20.49 0.26 -10.07
CA ALA A 270 21.35 -0.82 -10.54
C ALA A 270 21.16 -2.15 -9.78
N HIS A 271 20.80 -2.07 -8.51
CA HIS A 271 20.74 -3.23 -7.62
C HIS A 271 19.44 -3.23 -6.80
N VAL A 272 19.06 -4.41 -6.34
CA VAL A 272 17.94 -4.62 -5.42
C VAL A 272 18.19 -3.88 -4.12
N MET A 273 17.17 -3.21 -3.60
CA MET A 273 17.27 -2.40 -2.40
C MET A 273 17.77 -3.18 -1.18
N GLY A 274 18.92 -2.75 -0.62
CA GLY A 274 19.56 -3.41 0.52
C GLY A 274 20.43 -4.63 0.15
N TYR A 275 20.54 -4.97 -1.14
CA TYR A 275 21.28 -6.15 -1.63
C TYR A 275 22.19 -5.75 -2.81
N PRO A 276 23.39 -5.21 -2.55
CA PRO A 276 24.28 -4.70 -3.59
C PRO A 276 24.82 -5.77 -4.55
N ASP A 277 24.81 -7.04 -4.13
CA ASP A 277 25.25 -8.17 -4.95
C ASP A 277 24.15 -8.71 -5.88
N TYR A 278 22.93 -8.20 -5.78
CA TYR A 278 21.79 -8.62 -6.60
C TYR A 278 21.46 -7.53 -7.63
N PRO A 279 21.73 -7.75 -8.92
CA PRO A 279 21.39 -6.79 -9.95
C PRO A 279 19.87 -6.61 -10.08
N MET A 280 19.46 -5.42 -10.50
CA MET A 280 18.05 -5.15 -10.78
C MET A 280 17.58 -6.02 -11.96
N PRO A 281 16.47 -6.79 -11.82
CA PRO A 281 15.94 -7.56 -12.93
C PRO A 281 15.41 -6.66 -14.06
N ASP A 282 15.44 -7.19 -15.27
CA ASP A 282 14.85 -6.52 -16.44
C ASP A 282 13.31 -6.53 -16.36
N ILE A 283 12.68 -5.52 -16.97
CA ILE A 283 11.22 -5.41 -17.03
C ILE A 283 10.60 -6.61 -17.76
N ALA A 284 11.19 -7.03 -18.89
CA ALA A 284 10.67 -8.15 -19.67
C ALA A 284 10.77 -9.47 -18.90
N GLU A 285 11.87 -9.70 -18.19
CA GLU A 285 12.04 -10.84 -17.29
C GLU A 285 11.03 -10.81 -16.13
N THR A 286 10.78 -9.63 -15.58
CA THR A 286 9.77 -9.46 -14.52
C THR A 286 8.37 -9.76 -15.04
N ILE A 287 8.02 -9.32 -16.25
CA ILE A 287 6.74 -9.66 -16.89
C ILE A 287 6.63 -11.18 -17.08
N ASP A 288 7.64 -11.80 -17.69
CA ASP A 288 7.63 -13.23 -17.98
C ASP A 288 7.43 -14.07 -16.71
N LEU A 289 8.23 -13.82 -15.68
CA LEU A 289 8.15 -14.58 -14.42
C LEU A 289 6.78 -14.42 -13.74
N ASN A 290 6.26 -13.20 -13.65
CA ASN A 290 4.94 -12.97 -13.05
C ASN A 290 3.82 -13.65 -13.86
N LEU A 291 3.86 -13.60 -15.18
CA LEU A 291 2.88 -14.29 -16.03
C LEU A 291 2.98 -15.80 -15.91
N ARG A 292 4.19 -16.38 -15.94
CA ARG A 292 4.39 -17.84 -15.79
C ARG A 292 3.84 -18.35 -14.47
N LEU A 293 4.13 -17.66 -13.36
CA LEU A 293 3.67 -18.05 -12.03
C LEU A 293 2.18 -17.74 -11.87
N GLY A 294 1.68 -16.61 -12.36
CA GLY A 294 0.28 -16.21 -12.26
C GLY A 294 -0.66 -17.13 -13.03
N ARG A 295 -0.21 -17.70 -14.18
CA ARG A 295 -0.98 -18.69 -14.96
C ARG A 295 -1.31 -19.97 -14.21
N ARG A 296 -0.63 -20.24 -13.09
CA ARG A 296 -0.96 -21.41 -12.24
C ARG A 296 -2.33 -21.28 -11.61
N THR A 297 -2.77 -20.05 -11.32
CA THR A 297 -4.05 -19.77 -10.65
C THR A 297 -5.02 -18.99 -11.53
N ASN A 298 -4.53 -18.26 -12.55
CA ASN A 298 -5.33 -17.60 -13.58
C ASN A 298 -4.67 -17.73 -14.96
N PRO A 299 -5.04 -18.73 -15.79
CA PRO A 299 -4.45 -18.92 -17.11
C PRO A 299 -4.60 -17.72 -18.06
N ALA A 300 -5.59 -16.85 -17.83
CA ALA A 300 -5.89 -15.68 -18.67
C ALA A 300 -5.13 -14.41 -18.24
N ILE A 301 -4.27 -14.49 -17.23
CA ILE A 301 -3.49 -13.33 -16.76
C ILE A 301 -2.68 -12.69 -17.90
N ARG A 302 -2.70 -11.36 -17.97
CA ARG A 302 -1.93 -10.57 -18.95
C ARG A 302 -1.23 -9.39 -18.29
N CYS A 303 -0.19 -8.89 -18.92
CA CYS A 303 0.44 -7.61 -18.56
C CYS A 303 -0.19 -6.49 -19.40
N ALA A 304 -0.74 -5.46 -18.75
CA ALA A 304 -1.31 -4.31 -19.43
C ALA A 304 -0.26 -3.24 -19.78
N GLY A 305 0.82 -3.17 -19.01
CA GLY A 305 1.87 -2.18 -19.24
C GLY A 305 2.78 -1.99 -18.03
N VAL A 306 3.53 -0.90 -18.08
CA VAL A 306 4.58 -0.59 -17.11
C VAL A 306 4.34 0.79 -16.49
N SER A 307 4.48 0.87 -15.18
CA SER A 307 4.52 2.12 -14.42
C SER A 307 5.96 2.45 -14.07
N LEU A 308 6.49 3.55 -14.59
CA LEU A 308 7.83 4.03 -14.25
C LEU A 308 7.76 5.13 -13.19
N ASN A 309 8.61 5.01 -12.18
CA ASN A 309 8.84 6.09 -11.24
C ASN A 309 9.90 7.04 -11.83
N THR A 310 9.46 8.19 -12.34
CA THR A 310 10.35 9.21 -12.94
C THR A 310 10.51 10.44 -12.04
N SER A 311 10.21 10.35 -10.75
CA SER A 311 10.21 11.48 -9.79
C SER A 311 11.54 12.24 -9.72
N GLY A 312 12.67 11.56 -9.95
CA GLY A 312 14.00 12.17 -9.97
C GLY A 312 14.41 12.82 -11.31
N ARG A 313 13.48 13.00 -12.28
CA ARG A 313 13.78 13.49 -13.62
C ARG A 313 12.94 14.70 -13.98
N ASP A 314 13.49 15.59 -14.81
CA ASP A 314 12.70 16.64 -15.44
C ASP A 314 11.69 16.04 -16.44
N GLU A 315 10.74 16.85 -16.89
CA GLU A 315 9.64 16.42 -17.76
C GLU A 315 10.15 15.87 -19.10
N SER A 316 11.14 16.55 -19.72
CA SER A 316 11.69 16.14 -21.02
C SER A 316 12.43 14.80 -20.92
N ALA A 317 13.24 14.60 -19.89
CA ALA A 317 13.92 13.34 -19.63
C ALA A 317 12.95 12.21 -19.30
N ALA A 318 11.91 12.50 -18.52
CA ALA A 318 10.86 11.53 -18.23
C ALA A 318 10.13 11.08 -19.50
N ASN A 319 9.69 12.02 -20.35
CA ASN A 319 8.96 11.72 -21.57
C ASN A 319 9.81 10.89 -22.56
N ARG A 320 11.09 11.23 -22.74
CA ARG A 320 12.01 10.42 -23.58
C ARG A 320 12.13 8.99 -23.06
N LEU A 321 12.23 8.84 -21.75
CA LEU A 321 12.37 7.54 -21.11
C LEU A 321 11.09 6.68 -21.25
N LEU A 322 9.92 7.28 -21.02
CA LEU A 322 8.63 6.59 -21.20
C LEU A 322 8.47 6.09 -22.64
N ALA A 323 8.80 6.93 -23.62
CA ALA A 323 8.74 6.57 -25.03
C ALA A 323 9.74 5.45 -25.39
N ALA A 324 10.97 5.53 -24.91
CA ALA A 324 12.00 4.52 -25.17
C ALA A 324 11.60 3.15 -24.56
N GLU A 325 11.12 3.13 -23.32
CA GLU A 325 10.67 1.89 -22.68
C GLU A 325 9.42 1.31 -23.33
N SER A 326 8.48 2.16 -23.78
CA SER A 326 7.30 1.71 -24.52
C SER A 326 7.68 1.05 -25.84
N ALA A 327 8.63 1.64 -26.58
CA ALA A 327 9.16 1.04 -27.80
C ALA A 327 9.90 -0.29 -27.55
N ARG A 328 10.63 -0.40 -26.42
CA ARG A 328 11.39 -1.59 -26.05
C ARG A 328 10.51 -2.77 -25.64
N CYS A 329 9.46 -2.53 -24.85
CA CYS A 329 8.62 -3.60 -24.32
C CYS A 329 7.34 -3.85 -25.17
N GLY A 330 7.02 -2.96 -26.12
CA GLY A 330 5.81 -3.07 -26.94
C GLY A 330 4.50 -2.88 -26.17
N LEU A 331 4.57 -2.27 -24.99
CA LEU A 331 3.44 -2.06 -24.08
C LEU A 331 3.30 -0.57 -23.74
N PRO A 332 2.12 -0.12 -23.29
CA PRO A 332 1.96 1.19 -22.69
C PRO A 332 2.87 1.37 -21.46
N VAL A 333 3.62 2.47 -21.45
CA VAL A 333 4.50 2.84 -20.33
C VAL A 333 4.16 4.25 -19.88
N ALA A 334 3.92 4.43 -18.59
CA ALA A 334 3.53 5.73 -18.04
C ALA A 334 4.14 5.97 -16.65
N ASP A 335 4.22 7.23 -16.24
CA ASP A 335 4.35 7.61 -14.84
C ASP A 335 2.98 8.08 -14.34
N PRO A 336 2.28 7.29 -13.51
CA PRO A 336 0.95 7.65 -13.02
C PRO A 336 0.88 8.96 -12.24
N MET A 337 2.03 9.40 -11.66
CA MET A 337 2.08 10.65 -10.90
C MET A 337 2.16 11.88 -11.80
N ARG A 338 2.62 11.71 -13.04
CA ARG A 338 2.62 12.77 -14.04
C ARG A 338 1.30 12.85 -14.83
N GLY A 339 0.54 11.74 -14.88
CA GLY A 339 -0.70 11.69 -15.64
C GLY A 339 -0.47 11.79 -17.16
N GLY A 340 -1.38 12.47 -17.85
CA GLY A 340 -1.30 12.75 -19.29
C GLY A 340 -1.65 11.56 -20.19
N ALA A 341 -1.43 11.73 -21.51
CA ALA A 341 -1.87 10.76 -22.53
C ALA A 341 -1.28 9.36 -22.35
N GLU A 342 -0.02 9.28 -21.86
CA GLU A 342 0.65 8.00 -21.62
C GLU A 342 -0.07 7.21 -20.52
N PHE A 343 -0.47 7.89 -19.44
CA PHE A 343 -1.21 7.26 -18.35
C PHE A 343 -2.61 6.85 -18.79
N GLU A 344 -3.30 7.67 -19.58
CA GLU A 344 -4.60 7.30 -20.15
C GLU A 344 -4.50 6.02 -21.02
N ARG A 345 -3.45 5.90 -21.85
CA ARG A 345 -3.21 4.66 -22.63
C ARG A 345 -2.96 3.43 -21.74
N LEU A 346 -2.24 3.62 -20.64
CA LEU A 346 -2.04 2.52 -19.66
C LEU A 346 -3.36 2.12 -19.03
N VAL A 347 -4.21 3.09 -18.66
CA VAL A 347 -5.56 2.83 -18.10
C VAL A 347 -6.44 2.10 -19.11
N ASP A 348 -6.44 2.52 -20.40
CA ASP A 348 -7.17 1.83 -21.47
C ASP A 348 -6.72 0.37 -21.61
N ALA A 349 -5.40 0.14 -21.62
CA ALA A 349 -4.85 -1.20 -21.70
C ALA A 349 -5.18 -2.07 -20.48
N CYS A 350 -5.36 -1.49 -19.29
CA CYS A 350 -5.81 -2.23 -18.12
C CYS A 350 -7.27 -2.69 -18.25
N LEU A 351 -8.14 -1.85 -18.83
CA LEU A 351 -9.58 -2.10 -18.94
C LEU A 351 -9.96 -2.98 -20.14
N ALA A 352 -9.11 -3.05 -21.18
CA ALA A 352 -9.28 -3.93 -22.34
C ALA A 352 -9.24 -5.42 -21.96
#